data_00172eb0c19ff13a5c9446778810ae27
#
_entry.id   00172eb0c19ff13a5c9446778810ae27
#
_cell.length_a   1.000
_cell.length_b   1.000
_cell.length_c   1.000
_cell.angle_alpha   90.00
_cell.angle_beta   90.00
_cell.angle_gamma   90.00
#
_symmetry.space_group_name_H-M   'P 1'
#
loop_
_entity.id
_entity.type
_entity.pdbx_description
1 polymer ?
#
loop_
_entity_poly.entity_id
_entity_poly.type
_entity_poly.pdbx_seq_one_letter_code
_entity_poly.pdbx_strand_id
1 'polypeptide(L)'
;MNVNLKQRFQEILEDNRILEAELMSRHTTFRIGGPADFFLVPENADEIKKIIAVCKEKNVPYFILGNGSNLLVSDKGYQGVVVQLYRNFGQIRVEDSRIHAQAGALLSGIAAAAREASLTGFEFAGGIPGTLGGAVVMNAGAYGGEMKDVLKEVTVLTPEGGVLTLQADELHMGYRTSVIKGAGYIVLEAVISLEKGDQEEIRSRMQELAGMRTSKQPLSYPSAGSTFKRPEGYFAGKLIMDSGLRGYQVGGAQVSEKHCGFVINTGNATAKDVTTLMSDVQRIVMEKFGVKLEPEVKFLGEF
;
A
#
# COMPACT_ATOMS: atom_id res chain seq x y z
N MET A 1 29.44 1.14 11.19
CA MET A 1 28.65 0.43 10.16
C MET A 1 27.94 1.41 9.22
N ASN A 2 27.26 2.42 9.75
CA ASN A 2 26.45 3.36 8.94
C ASN A 2 27.25 4.27 7.97
N VAL A 3 28.47 4.72 8.34
CA VAL A 3 29.27 5.64 7.48
C VAL A 3 29.63 5.00 6.14
N ASN A 4 30.02 3.71 6.14
CA ASN A 4 30.34 2.99 4.89
C ASN A 4 29.08 2.77 4.02
N LEU A 5 27.93 2.53 4.64
CA LEU A 5 26.68 2.28 3.91
C LEU A 5 26.17 3.57 3.25
N LYS A 6 26.24 4.71 3.95
CA LYS A 6 25.88 6.02 3.40
C LYS A 6 26.70 6.36 2.16
N GLN A 7 28.04 6.18 2.23
CA GLN A 7 28.92 6.44 1.08
C GLN A 7 28.54 5.61 -0.15
N ARG A 8 28.19 4.32 0.05
CA ARG A 8 27.73 3.47 -1.05
C ARG A 8 26.42 3.96 -1.68
N PHE A 9 25.51 4.51 -0.88
CA PHE A 9 24.26 5.10 -1.41
C PHE A 9 24.52 6.44 -2.11
N GLN A 10 25.50 7.24 -1.67
CA GLN A 10 25.94 8.48 -2.33
C GLN A 10 26.61 8.23 -3.71
N GLU A 11 27.11 7.01 -3.97
CA GLU A 11 27.56 6.61 -5.30
C GLU A 11 26.40 6.34 -6.28
N ILE A 12 25.16 6.22 -5.76
CA ILE A 12 23.96 5.86 -6.53
C ILE A 12 22.97 7.02 -6.60
N LEU A 13 22.78 7.74 -5.49
CA LEU A 13 21.77 8.77 -5.32
C LEU A 13 22.41 10.11 -4.91
N GLU A 14 21.77 11.20 -5.26
CA GLU A 14 22.10 12.53 -4.69
C GLU A 14 21.76 12.58 -3.19
N ASP A 15 22.50 13.39 -2.43
CA ASP A 15 22.37 13.49 -0.97
C ASP A 15 20.96 13.82 -0.48
N ASN A 16 20.21 14.66 -1.20
CA ASN A 16 18.83 15.02 -0.88
C ASN A 16 17.83 13.89 -1.03
N ARG A 17 18.25 12.76 -1.62
CA ARG A 17 17.47 11.53 -1.79
C ARG A 17 17.87 10.41 -0.81
N ILE A 18 18.78 10.72 0.14
CA ILE A 18 19.28 9.82 1.18
C ILE A 18 18.96 10.45 2.53
N LEU A 19 17.93 9.98 3.20
CA LEU A 19 17.54 10.48 4.52
C LEU A 19 17.95 9.46 5.59
N GLU A 20 18.64 9.93 6.64
CA GLU A 20 19.05 9.11 7.78
C GLU A 20 18.11 9.35 8.96
N ALA A 21 17.81 8.30 9.72
CA ALA A 21 16.90 8.33 10.86
C ALA A 21 15.55 9.00 10.53
N GLU A 22 15.04 8.76 9.33
CA GLU A 22 13.81 9.39 8.85
C GLU A 22 12.58 8.78 9.50
N LEU A 23 11.72 9.64 10.07
CA LEU A 23 10.51 9.22 10.77
C LEU A 23 9.48 8.64 9.82
N MET A 24 9.18 7.35 9.97
CA MET A 24 8.21 6.63 9.14
C MET A 24 6.77 7.14 9.32
N SER A 25 6.45 7.78 10.42
CA SER A 25 5.16 8.47 10.62
C SER A 25 4.85 9.53 9.55
N ARG A 26 5.87 10.09 8.89
CA ARG A 26 5.72 11.05 7.78
C ARG A 26 5.40 10.38 6.44
N HIS A 27 5.64 9.07 6.34
CA HIS A 27 5.56 8.27 5.12
C HIS A 27 4.49 7.18 5.17
N THR A 28 3.62 7.22 6.19
CA THR A 28 2.47 6.33 6.31
C THR A 28 1.17 7.13 6.43
N THR A 29 0.08 6.62 5.85
CA THR A 29 -1.23 7.25 6.01
C THR A 29 -1.79 7.11 7.43
N PHE A 30 -1.27 6.17 8.22
CA PHE A 30 -1.59 6.03 9.63
C PHE A 30 -0.92 7.10 10.51
N ARG A 31 0.15 7.73 10.01
CA ARG A 31 0.98 8.70 10.70
C ARG A 31 1.57 8.17 12.01
N ILE A 32 1.96 6.89 11.99
CA ILE A 32 2.59 6.17 13.10
C ILE A 32 3.88 5.55 12.60
N GLY A 33 4.93 5.54 13.41
CA GLY A 33 6.20 4.87 13.16
C GLY A 33 7.41 5.68 13.57
N GLY A 34 8.35 5.02 14.22
CA GLY A 34 9.67 5.53 14.55
C GLY A 34 10.59 5.65 13.32
N PRO A 35 11.89 5.92 13.52
CA PRO A 35 12.82 6.18 12.43
C PRO A 35 13.21 4.92 11.66
N ALA A 36 13.44 5.05 10.35
CA ALA A 36 14.21 4.08 9.57
C ALA A 36 15.68 4.48 9.56
N ASP A 37 16.61 3.51 9.59
CA ASP A 37 18.06 3.84 9.54
C ASP A 37 18.39 4.64 8.28
N PHE A 38 17.89 4.21 7.13
CA PHE A 38 17.97 4.91 5.86
C PHE A 38 16.62 4.92 5.15
N PHE A 39 16.30 6.06 4.54
CA PHE A 39 15.14 6.22 3.67
C PHE A 39 15.63 6.77 2.34
N LEU A 40 15.46 5.99 1.27
CA LEU A 40 16.03 6.23 -0.05
C LEU A 40 14.91 6.46 -1.08
N VAL A 41 15.10 7.46 -1.94
CA VAL A 41 14.10 7.87 -2.93
C VAL A 41 14.68 7.77 -4.35
N PRO A 42 14.72 6.55 -4.96
CA PRO A 42 15.22 6.37 -6.33
C PRO A 42 14.24 6.94 -7.37
N GLU A 43 14.78 7.28 -8.55
CA GLU A 43 14.03 7.85 -9.68
C GLU A 43 13.95 6.92 -10.90
N ASN A 44 14.76 5.86 -10.91
CA ASN A 44 14.79 4.91 -12.03
C ASN A 44 15.12 3.49 -11.57
N ALA A 45 14.87 2.53 -12.45
CA ALA A 45 15.04 1.10 -12.17
C ALA A 45 16.52 0.71 -11.91
N ASP A 46 17.48 1.40 -12.52
CA ASP A 46 18.91 1.14 -12.33
C ASP A 46 19.34 1.53 -10.90
N GLU A 47 18.87 2.66 -10.39
CA GLU A 47 19.10 3.05 -9.00
C GLU A 47 18.49 2.05 -8.03
N ILE A 48 17.24 1.61 -8.25
CA ILE A 48 16.57 0.59 -7.43
C ILE A 48 17.43 -0.68 -7.39
N LYS A 49 17.85 -1.17 -8.56
CA LYS A 49 18.70 -2.36 -8.68
C LYS A 49 20.00 -2.23 -7.90
N LYS A 50 20.71 -1.10 -8.03
CA LYS A 50 21.98 -0.83 -7.33
C LYS A 50 21.78 -0.76 -5.82
N ILE A 51 20.73 -0.10 -5.34
CA ILE A 51 20.39 -0.01 -3.91
C ILE A 51 20.17 -1.41 -3.34
N ILE A 52 19.37 -2.24 -4.02
CA ILE A 52 19.08 -3.61 -3.56
C ILE A 52 20.35 -4.47 -3.55
N ALA A 53 21.23 -4.30 -4.55
CA ALA A 53 22.52 -4.99 -4.58
C ALA A 53 23.41 -4.61 -3.38
N VAL A 54 23.48 -3.32 -3.03
CA VAL A 54 24.21 -2.85 -1.84
C VAL A 54 23.62 -3.43 -0.56
N CYS A 55 22.29 -3.41 -0.40
CA CYS A 55 21.62 -3.97 0.77
C CYS A 55 21.97 -5.46 0.94
N LYS A 56 21.96 -6.22 -0.14
CA LYS A 56 22.31 -7.66 -0.13
C LYS A 56 23.80 -7.90 0.17
N GLU A 57 24.70 -7.17 -0.49
CA GLU A 57 26.14 -7.25 -0.24
C GLU A 57 26.49 -7.01 1.23
N LYS A 58 25.80 -6.07 1.87
CA LYS A 58 26.04 -5.68 3.25
C LYS A 58 25.18 -6.42 4.28
N ASN A 59 24.32 -7.36 3.84
CA ASN A 59 23.33 -8.04 4.69
C ASN A 59 22.45 -7.07 5.50
N VAL A 60 22.03 -5.96 4.89
CA VAL A 60 21.13 -4.99 5.51
C VAL A 60 19.71 -5.27 5.04
N PRO A 61 18.76 -5.41 5.95
CA PRO A 61 17.36 -5.61 5.56
C PRO A 61 16.82 -4.36 4.84
N TYR A 62 15.96 -4.58 3.86
CA TYR A 62 15.31 -3.50 3.14
C TYR A 62 13.80 -3.73 2.99
N PHE A 63 13.07 -2.64 2.83
CA PHE A 63 11.63 -2.64 2.62
C PHE A 63 11.25 -1.70 1.47
N ILE A 64 10.45 -2.18 0.53
CA ILE A 64 9.93 -1.37 -0.58
C ILE A 64 8.63 -0.72 -0.15
N LEU A 65 8.59 0.59 -0.17
CA LEU A 65 7.47 1.40 0.26
C LEU A 65 6.84 2.14 -0.93
N GLY A 66 5.52 2.06 -1.06
CA GLY A 66 4.76 2.98 -1.91
C GLY A 66 4.26 4.19 -1.09
N ASN A 67 2.95 4.39 -1.05
CA ASN A 67 2.31 5.47 -0.27
C ASN A 67 2.12 5.15 1.23
N GLY A 68 2.57 4.00 1.72
CA GLY A 68 2.40 3.62 3.13
C GLY A 68 0.96 3.49 3.61
N SER A 69 0.02 3.23 2.70
CA SER A 69 -1.42 3.25 2.98
C SER A 69 -1.99 1.95 3.59
N ASN A 70 -1.16 0.92 3.72
CA ASN A 70 -1.50 -0.36 4.36
C ASN A 70 -0.39 -0.82 5.31
N LEU A 71 0.23 0.13 6.04
CA LEU A 71 1.42 -0.14 6.83
C LEU A 71 1.29 0.46 8.23
N LEU A 72 1.62 -0.34 9.24
CA LEU A 72 1.91 0.08 10.61
C LEU A 72 3.40 -0.14 10.86
N VAL A 73 4.12 0.93 11.19
CA VAL A 73 5.55 0.86 11.53
C VAL A 73 5.70 0.94 13.04
N SER A 74 6.58 0.10 13.58
CA SER A 74 6.90 0.08 15.02
C SER A 74 7.31 1.45 15.55
N ASP A 75 7.01 1.71 16.82
CA ASP A 75 7.46 2.92 17.54
C ASP A 75 9.00 2.99 17.61
N LYS A 76 9.69 1.84 17.61
CA LYS A 76 11.15 1.74 17.50
C LYS A 76 11.69 2.03 16.11
N GLY A 77 10.79 2.09 15.10
CA GLY A 77 11.17 2.27 13.70
C GLY A 77 11.58 0.98 12.99
N TYR A 78 12.47 1.12 12.02
CA TYR A 78 12.98 0.02 11.19
C TYR A 78 14.50 0.05 11.08
N GLN A 79 15.15 -0.96 11.61
CA GLN A 79 16.61 -1.14 11.51
C GLN A 79 16.97 -1.68 10.13
N GLY A 80 17.04 -0.79 9.14
CA GLY A 80 17.30 -1.14 7.76
C GLY A 80 17.04 0.01 6.80
N VAL A 81 16.92 -0.34 5.53
CA VAL A 81 16.74 0.59 4.41
C VAL A 81 15.30 0.55 3.91
N VAL A 82 14.62 1.69 3.94
CA VAL A 82 13.33 1.87 3.26
C VAL A 82 13.59 2.49 1.89
N VAL A 83 13.13 1.84 0.83
CA VAL A 83 13.23 2.32 -0.55
C VAL A 83 11.84 2.75 -1.00
N GLN A 84 11.61 4.04 -1.12
CA GLN A 84 10.31 4.57 -1.50
C GLN A 84 10.16 4.69 -3.00
N LEU A 85 9.21 3.93 -3.56
CA LEU A 85 8.75 4.06 -4.94
C LEU A 85 7.44 4.87 -4.94
N TYR A 86 7.57 6.17 -5.22
CA TYR A 86 6.47 7.11 -5.17
C TYR A 86 6.57 8.09 -6.34
N ARG A 87 6.34 9.38 -6.14
CA ARG A 87 6.24 10.39 -7.21
C ARG A 87 7.46 10.46 -8.13
N ASN A 88 8.66 10.23 -7.60
CA ASN A 88 9.89 10.24 -8.38
C ASN A 88 10.01 9.03 -9.33
N PHE A 89 9.29 7.95 -9.03
CA PHE A 89 9.20 6.73 -9.87
C PHE A 89 7.73 6.45 -10.20
N GLY A 90 7.03 7.46 -10.74
CA GLY A 90 5.58 7.46 -10.91
C GLY A 90 5.10 7.94 -12.27
N GLN A 91 5.86 7.76 -13.34
CA GLN A 91 5.46 8.14 -14.69
C GLN A 91 4.24 7.33 -15.15
N ILE A 92 3.34 8.01 -15.88
CA ILE A 92 2.13 7.44 -16.49
C ILE A 92 2.12 7.83 -17.96
N ARG A 93 1.93 6.87 -18.84
CA ARG A 93 1.83 7.07 -20.28
C ARG A 93 0.63 6.31 -20.81
N VAL A 94 -0.17 6.96 -21.61
CA VAL A 94 -1.35 6.37 -22.26
C VAL A 94 -1.04 6.10 -23.72
N GLU A 95 -1.28 4.87 -24.18
CA GLU A 95 -1.15 4.45 -25.56
C GLU A 95 -2.42 3.69 -25.97
N ASP A 96 -3.23 4.27 -26.82
CA ASP A 96 -4.51 3.75 -27.27
C ASP A 96 -5.46 3.39 -26.11
N SER A 97 -5.62 2.09 -25.82
CA SER A 97 -6.42 1.56 -24.72
C SER A 97 -5.56 1.03 -23.57
N ARG A 98 -4.26 1.32 -23.57
CA ARG A 98 -3.31 0.86 -22.56
C ARG A 98 -2.73 2.02 -21.77
N ILE A 99 -2.51 1.76 -20.49
CA ILE A 99 -1.80 2.69 -19.60
C ILE A 99 -0.56 1.99 -19.08
N HIS A 100 0.60 2.52 -19.44
CA HIS A 100 1.89 2.15 -18.89
C HIS A 100 2.16 3.04 -17.68
N ALA A 101 2.38 2.45 -16.51
CA ALA A 101 2.62 3.23 -15.31
C ALA A 101 3.69 2.58 -14.44
N GLN A 102 4.60 3.42 -13.93
CA GLN A 102 5.64 2.98 -12.99
C GLN A 102 5.02 2.68 -11.61
N ALA A 103 5.70 1.83 -10.85
CA ALA A 103 5.23 1.31 -9.56
C ALA A 103 4.87 2.39 -8.53
N GLY A 104 5.50 3.55 -8.58
CA GLY A 104 5.23 4.69 -7.71
C GLY A 104 4.06 5.57 -8.14
N ALA A 105 3.46 5.33 -9.31
CA ALA A 105 2.29 6.07 -9.77
C ALA A 105 1.10 5.87 -8.83
N LEU A 106 0.48 6.97 -8.42
CA LEU A 106 -0.75 6.91 -7.61
C LEU A 106 -1.90 6.36 -8.44
N LEU A 107 -2.71 5.47 -7.85
CA LEU A 107 -3.90 4.93 -8.51
C LEU A 107 -4.90 6.02 -8.91
N SER A 108 -5.02 7.08 -8.11
CA SER A 108 -5.82 8.26 -8.47
C SER A 108 -5.29 8.99 -9.71
N GLY A 109 -3.97 9.06 -9.89
CA GLY A 109 -3.35 9.64 -11.08
C GLY A 109 -3.60 8.79 -12.32
N ILE A 110 -3.49 7.47 -12.20
CA ILE A 110 -3.81 6.51 -13.28
C ILE A 110 -5.28 6.62 -13.67
N ALA A 111 -6.19 6.67 -12.69
CA ALA A 111 -7.63 6.82 -12.94
C ALA A 111 -7.98 8.18 -13.61
N ALA A 112 -7.27 9.25 -13.25
CA ALA A 112 -7.41 10.54 -13.93
C ALA A 112 -6.94 10.48 -15.39
N ALA A 113 -5.77 9.86 -15.66
CA ALA A 113 -5.26 9.66 -17.01
C ALA A 113 -6.20 8.77 -17.87
N ALA A 114 -6.76 7.71 -17.28
CA ALA A 114 -7.77 6.87 -17.94
C ALA A 114 -8.99 7.69 -18.35
N ARG A 115 -9.57 8.47 -17.43
CA ARG A 115 -10.72 9.35 -17.72
C ARG A 115 -10.41 10.36 -18.81
N GLU A 116 -9.25 11.02 -18.78
CA GLU A 116 -8.84 12.02 -19.78
C GLU A 116 -8.70 11.40 -21.18
N ALA A 117 -8.32 10.11 -21.24
CA ALA A 117 -8.22 9.34 -22.48
C ALA A 117 -9.53 8.63 -22.88
N SER A 118 -10.65 8.87 -22.17
CA SER A 118 -11.93 8.19 -22.35
C SER A 118 -11.81 6.67 -22.28
N LEU A 119 -11.07 6.18 -21.26
CA LEU A 119 -10.88 4.75 -20.98
C LEU A 119 -11.64 4.37 -19.70
N THR A 120 -12.57 3.42 -19.84
CA THR A 120 -13.39 2.87 -18.74
C THR A 120 -12.78 1.57 -18.18
N GLY A 121 -13.13 1.22 -16.95
CA GLY A 121 -12.73 -0.01 -16.26
C GLY A 121 -11.76 0.21 -15.09
N PHE A 122 -11.26 1.43 -14.89
CA PHE A 122 -10.34 1.74 -13.77
C PHE A 122 -10.94 2.67 -12.71
N GLU A 123 -12.23 2.98 -12.79
CA GLU A 123 -12.92 3.92 -11.88
C GLU A 123 -12.87 3.46 -10.42
N PHE A 124 -12.91 2.13 -10.17
CA PHE A 124 -12.85 1.53 -8.85
C PHE A 124 -11.58 1.91 -8.07
N ALA A 125 -10.48 2.14 -8.79
CA ALA A 125 -9.16 2.36 -8.22
C ALA A 125 -8.92 3.84 -7.84
N GLY A 126 -9.68 4.77 -8.41
CA GLY A 126 -9.46 6.22 -8.26
C GLY A 126 -9.49 6.73 -6.82
N GLY A 127 -10.22 6.03 -5.93
CA GLY A 127 -10.29 6.35 -4.50
C GLY A 127 -9.31 5.57 -3.60
N ILE A 128 -8.60 4.58 -4.10
CA ILE A 128 -7.65 3.79 -3.29
C ILE A 128 -6.37 4.61 -3.06
N PRO A 129 -5.95 4.85 -1.80
CA PRO A 129 -4.81 5.73 -1.49
C PRO A 129 -3.46 5.00 -1.63
N GLY A 130 -3.28 4.24 -2.70
CA GLY A 130 -2.09 3.42 -2.95
C GLY A 130 -1.33 3.83 -4.20
N THR A 131 -0.12 3.27 -4.35
CA THR A 131 0.64 3.28 -5.60
C THR A 131 0.38 2.00 -6.37
N LEU A 132 0.66 2.02 -7.68
CA LEU A 132 0.49 0.88 -8.56
C LEU A 132 1.24 -0.37 -8.07
N GLY A 133 2.51 -0.23 -7.67
CA GLY A 133 3.28 -1.37 -7.16
C GLY A 133 2.63 -2.03 -5.95
N GLY A 134 2.20 -1.24 -4.96
CA GLY A 134 1.46 -1.76 -3.80
C GLY A 134 0.12 -2.40 -4.18
N ALA A 135 -0.57 -1.84 -5.17
CA ALA A 135 -1.84 -2.37 -5.67
C ALA A 135 -1.66 -3.72 -6.38
N VAL A 136 -0.61 -3.88 -7.18
CA VAL A 136 -0.26 -5.15 -7.84
C VAL A 136 0.07 -6.23 -6.81
N VAL A 137 0.94 -5.91 -5.82
CA VAL A 137 1.32 -6.85 -4.75
C VAL A 137 0.10 -7.39 -4.01
N MET A 138 -0.90 -6.54 -3.76
CA MET A 138 -2.07 -6.86 -2.94
C MET A 138 -3.30 -7.25 -3.77
N ASN A 139 -3.24 -7.26 -5.09
CA ASN A 139 -4.44 -7.30 -5.92
C ASN A 139 -5.52 -6.34 -5.37
N ALA A 140 -5.16 -5.07 -5.26
CA ALA A 140 -6.02 -4.08 -4.63
C ALA A 140 -7.35 -3.97 -5.38
N GLY A 141 -8.43 -3.87 -4.61
CA GLY A 141 -9.78 -3.76 -5.20
C GLY A 141 -10.74 -3.01 -4.30
N ALA A 142 -11.75 -2.44 -4.92
CA ALA A 142 -12.84 -1.73 -4.26
C ALA A 142 -14.08 -1.76 -5.16
N TYR A 143 -15.27 -1.74 -4.56
CA TYR A 143 -16.54 -1.59 -5.29
C TYR A 143 -16.78 -2.58 -6.45
N GLY A 144 -16.26 -3.80 -6.30
CA GLY A 144 -16.46 -4.88 -7.27
C GLY A 144 -15.37 -4.99 -8.34
N GLY A 145 -14.44 -4.03 -8.47
CA GLY A 145 -13.27 -4.13 -9.35
C GLY A 145 -12.00 -4.47 -8.58
N GLU A 146 -11.07 -5.17 -9.22
CA GLU A 146 -9.76 -5.55 -8.69
C GLU A 146 -8.67 -5.33 -9.74
N MET A 147 -7.41 -5.20 -9.30
CA MET A 147 -6.28 -5.02 -10.23
C MET A 147 -6.18 -6.15 -11.26
N LYS A 148 -6.45 -7.40 -10.89
CA LYS A 148 -6.43 -8.56 -11.80
C LYS A 148 -7.37 -8.41 -13.01
N ASP A 149 -8.43 -7.62 -12.87
CA ASP A 149 -9.46 -7.47 -13.93
C ASP A 149 -8.95 -6.57 -15.07
N VAL A 150 -7.93 -5.78 -14.84
CA VAL A 150 -7.42 -4.76 -15.77
C VAL A 150 -5.92 -4.86 -16.07
N LEU A 151 -5.15 -5.61 -15.28
CA LEU A 151 -3.73 -5.81 -15.53
C LEU A 151 -3.51 -6.70 -16.75
N LYS A 152 -2.58 -6.30 -17.62
CA LYS A 152 -2.11 -7.09 -18.75
C LYS A 152 -0.76 -7.75 -18.45
N GLU A 153 0.20 -6.97 -17.98
CA GLU A 153 1.55 -7.43 -17.65
C GLU A 153 2.19 -6.55 -16.59
N VAL A 154 3.18 -7.11 -15.91
CA VAL A 154 3.94 -6.43 -14.85
C VAL A 154 5.43 -6.69 -15.03
N THR A 155 6.22 -5.63 -15.11
CA THR A 155 7.67 -5.70 -15.11
C THR A 155 8.20 -5.63 -13.69
N VAL A 156 9.04 -6.59 -13.31
CA VAL A 156 9.58 -6.73 -11.95
C VAL A 156 11.10 -6.81 -11.95
N LEU A 157 11.70 -6.39 -10.86
CA LEU A 157 13.07 -6.72 -10.50
C LEU A 157 13.05 -8.02 -9.67
N THR A 158 13.81 -9.02 -10.13
CA THR A 158 13.91 -10.30 -9.40
C THR A 158 14.92 -10.21 -8.25
N PRO A 159 14.86 -11.13 -7.28
CA PRO A 159 15.88 -11.20 -6.22
C PRO A 159 17.31 -11.29 -6.76
N GLU A 160 17.54 -11.92 -7.90
CA GLU A 160 18.86 -12.06 -8.52
C GLU A 160 19.34 -10.78 -9.23
N GLY A 161 18.47 -9.74 -9.28
CA GLY A 161 18.78 -8.46 -9.94
C GLY A 161 18.50 -8.46 -11.45
N GLY A 162 17.81 -9.48 -11.97
CA GLY A 162 17.28 -9.53 -13.33
C GLY A 162 15.98 -8.72 -13.45
N VAL A 163 15.63 -8.32 -14.66
CA VAL A 163 14.31 -7.74 -14.98
C VAL A 163 13.50 -8.78 -15.72
N LEU A 164 12.26 -9.00 -15.28
CA LEU A 164 11.34 -9.98 -15.83
C LEU A 164 9.98 -9.33 -16.06
N THR A 165 9.32 -9.64 -17.17
CA THR A 165 7.93 -9.25 -17.42
C THR A 165 7.04 -10.48 -17.26
N LEU A 166 6.07 -10.38 -16.37
CA LEU A 166 5.06 -11.41 -16.09
C LEU A 166 3.74 -11.01 -16.74
N GLN A 167 3.07 -11.96 -17.40
CA GLN A 167 1.72 -11.76 -17.89
C GLN A 167 0.71 -11.85 -16.73
N ALA A 168 -0.52 -11.36 -16.94
CA ALA A 168 -1.53 -11.27 -15.88
C ALA A 168 -1.86 -12.62 -15.22
N ASP A 169 -1.89 -13.71 -16.00
CA ASP A 169 -2.16 -15.08 -15.51
C ASP A 169 -1.01 -15.64 -14.65
N GLU A 170 0.25 -15.25 -14.94
CA GLU A 170 1.43 -15.65 -14.17
C GLU A 170 1.48 -14.97 -12.78
N LEU A 171 0.72 -13.91 -12.58
CA LEU A 171 0.67 -13.20 -11.29
C LEU A 171 -0.11 -13.97 -10.21
N HIS A 172 -0.90 -14.98 -10.57
CA HIS A 172 -1.71 -15.79 -9.64
C HIS A 172 -2.45 -14.96 -8.59
N MET A 173 -3.14 -13.91 -9.07
CA MET A 173 -3.79 -12.93 -8.19
C MET A 173 -5.03 -13.49 -7.52
N GLY A 174 -5.11 -13.34 -6.22
CA GLY A 174 -6.25 -13.68 -5.39
C GLY A 174 -6.60 -12.57 -4.40
N TYR A 175 -7.50 -12.85 -3.47
CA TYR A 175 -7.90 -11.87 -2.46
C TYR A 175 -6.70 -11.44 -1.60
N ARG A 176 -6.26 -10.20 -1.76
CA ARG A 176 -5.11 -9.58 -1.07
C ARG A 176 -3.79 -10.33 -1.24
N THR A 177 -3.60 -10.95 -2.41
CA THR A 177 -2.37 -11.70 -2.73
C THR A 177 -2.02 -11.69 -4.21
N SER A 178 -0.74 -11.83 -4.51
CA SER A 178 -0.16 -12.12 -5.82
C SER A 178 1.15 -12.89 -5.65
N VAL A 179 1.71 -13.46 -6.72
CA VAL A 179 3.00 -14.14 -6.72
C VAL A 179 4.15 -13.21 -6.30
N ILE A 180 4.01 -11.92 -6.55
CA ILE A 180 5.05 -10.90 -6.34
C ILE A 180 5.68 -10.99 -4.95
N LYS A 181 4.83 -11.05 -3.92
CA LYS A 181 5.30 -11.10 -2.52
C LYS A 181 6.06 -12.39 -2.21
N GLY A 182 5.52 -13.53 -2.65
CA GLY A 182 6.11 -14.86 -2.36
C GLY A 182 7.45 -15.07 -3.05
N ALA A 183 7.61 -14.53 -4.26
CA ALA A 183 8.82 -14.61 -5.05
C ALA A 183 9.88 -13.55 -4.66
N GLY A 184 9.55 -12.61 -3.78
CA GLY A 184 10.47 -11.51 -3.42
C GLY A 184 10.72 -10.53 -4.58
N TYR A 185 9.79 -10.43 -5.52
CA TYR A 185 9.87 -9.52 -6.65
C TYR A 185 9.55 -8.07 -6.23
N ILE A 186 10.17 -7.11 -6.92
CA ILE A 186 9.88 -5.69 -6.77
C ILE A 186 9.23 -5.20 -8.07
N VAL A 187 7.98 -4.71 -7.99
CA VAL A 187 7.29 -4.14 -9.14
C VAL A 187 7.99 -2.88 -9.60
N LEU A 188 8.33 -2.80 -10.88
CA LEU A 188 8.91 -1.61 -11.51
C LEU A 188 7.84 -0.86 -12.32
N GLU A 189 7.09 -1.56 -13.14
CA GLU A 189 6.09 -1.00 -14.04
C GLU A 189 4.96 -2.02 -14.26
N ALA A 190 3.78 -1.54 -14.62
CA ALA A 190 2.70 -2.40 -15.10
C ALA A 190 1.96 -1.77 -16.28
N VAL A 191 1.41 -2.63 -17.13
CA VAL A 191 0.52 -2.26 -18.23
C VAL A 191 -0.91 -2.63 -17.84
N ILE A 192 -1.77 -1.62 -17.86
CA ILE A 192 -3.21 -1.74 -17.62
C ILE A 192 -3.91 -1.64 -18.96
N SER A 193 -4.81 -2.61 -19.27
CA SER A 193 -5.60 -2.62 -20.49
C SER A 193 -7.05 -2.27 -20.16
N LEU A 194 -7.57 -1.25 -20.80
CA LEU A 194 -8.90 -0.71 -20.57
C LEU A 194 -9.70 -0.66 -21.87
N GLU A 195 -10.96 -0.29 -21.78
CA GLU A 195 -11.85 -0.16 -22.94
C GLU A 195 -12.17 1.31 -23.21
N LYS A 196 -12.51 1.64 -24.46
CA LYS A 196 -13.04 2.96 -24.79
C LYS A 196 -14.43 3.12 -24.20
N GLY A 197 -14.70 4.27 -23.58
CA GLY A 197 -15.97 4.59 -22.96
C GLY A 197 -16.34 6.05 -23.12
N ASP A 198 -17.54 6.41 -22.68
CA ASP A 198 -17.97 7.80 -22.64
C ASP A 198 -17.33 8.53 -21.43
N GLN A 199 -16.74 9.68 -21.70
CA GLN A 199 -15.98 10.43 -20.68
C GLN A 199 -16.87 10.93 -19.54
N GLU A 200 -18.12 11.33 -19.83
CA GLU A 200 -19.06 11.81 -18.80
C GLU A 200 -19.60 10.65 -17.96
N GLU A 201 -19.80 9.47 -18.53
CA GLU A 201 -20.17 8.28 -17.78
C GLU A 201 -19.03 7.85 -16.85
N ILE A 202 -17.78 7.82 -17.34
CA ILE A 202 -16.58 7.53 -16.52
C ILE A 202 -16.48 8.54 -15.36
N ARG A 203 -16.63 9.83 -15.65
CA ARG A 203 -16.59 10.89 -14.62
C ARG A 203 -17.69 10.73 -13.60
N SER A 204 -18.91 10.48 -14.03
CA SER A 204 -20.07 10.26 -13.17
C SER A 204 -19.85 9.06 -12.24
N ARG A 205 -19.33 7.95 -12.80
CA ARG A 205 -19.00 6.76 -12.01
C ARG A 205 -17.91 7.01 -10.98
N MET A 206 -16.84 7.71 -11.35
CA MET A 206 -15.79 8.10 -10.39
C MET A 206 -16.34 8.98 -9.26
N GLN A 207 -17.22 9.93 -9.56
CA GLN A 207 -17.84 10.79 -8.56
C GLN A 207 -18.78 9.98 -7.61
N GLU A 208 -19.57 9.08 -8.15
CA GLU A 208 -20.39 8.16 -7.36
C GLU A 208 -19.56 7.37 -6.37
N LEU A 209 -18.48 6.72 -6.84
CA LEU A 209 -17.58 5.91 -6.01
C LEU A 209 -16.87 6.75 -4.95
N ALA A 210 -16.44 7.97 -5.29
CA ALA A 210 -15.86 8.91 -4.34
C ALA A 210 -16.88 9.33 -3.26
N GLY A 211 -18.14 9.59 -3.63
CA GLY A 211 -19.25 9.88 -2.72
C GLY A 211 -19.53 8.71 -1.76
N MET A 212 -19.60 7.50 -2.29
CA MET A 212 -19.78 6.28 -1.48
C MET A 212 -18.63 6.10 -0.48
N ARG A 213 -17.39 6.39 -0.90
CA ARG A 213 -16.22 6.31 -0.03
C ARG A 213 -16.26 7.35 1.07
N THR A 214 -16.51 8.61 0.72
CA THR A 214 -16.58 9.73 1.66
C THR A 214 -17.71 9.53 2.68
N SER A 215 -18.86 9.00 2.27
CA SER A 215 -19.98 8.74 3.18
C SER A 215 -19.71 7.60 4.17
N LYS A 216 -18.94 6.56 3.76
CA LYS A 216 -18.77 5.33 4.54
C LYS A 216 -17.45 5.22 5.31
N GLN A 217 -16.37 5.87 4.84
CA GLN A 217 -15.04 5.72 5.44
C GLN A 217 -14.59 6.93 6.27
N PRO A 218 -13.76 6.74 7.31
CA PRO A 218 -13.31 7.80 8.21
C PRO A 218 -12.14 8.59 7.61
N LEU A 219 -12.33 9.22 6.44
CA LEU A 219 -11.26 9.87 5.67
C LEU A 219 -10.66 11.11 6.36
N SER A 220 -11.31 11.64 7.39
CA SER A 220 -10.81 12.78 8.20
C SER A 220 -9.75 12.37 9.23
N TYR A 221 -9.56 11.07 9.45
CA TYR A 221 -8.57 10.55 10.39
C TYR A 221 -7.48 9.75 9.68
N PRO A 222 -6.22 9.81 10.16
CA PRO A 222 -5.17 8.93 9.70
C PRO A 222 -5.51 7.46 9.99
N SER A 223 -5.30 6.59 9.00
CA SER A 223 -5.52 5.14 9.13
C SER A 223 -4.73 4.39 8.05
N ALA A 224 -4.64 3.07 8.18
CA ALA A 224 -4.09 2.17 7.15
C ALA A 224 -5.19 1.41 6.38
N GLY A 225 -6.36 2.01 6.18
CA GLY A 225 -7.48 1.35 5.52
C GLY A 225 -8.19 0.34 6.43
N SER A 226 -8.75 -0.73 5.82
CA SER A 226 -9.34 -1.83 6.58
C SER A 226 -8.29 -2.56 7.39
N THR A 227 -8.50 -2.67 8.70
CA THR A 227 -7.52 -3.23 9.63
C THR A 227 -7.43 -4.75 9.52
N PHE A 228 -8.57 -5.40 9.26
CA PHE A 228 -8.67 -6.86 9.17
C PHE A 228 -9.20 -7.28 7.80
N LYS A 229 -8.71 -8.42 7.32
CA LYS A 229 -9.25 -9.09 6.14
C LYS A 229 -10.71 -9.48 6.35
N ARG A 230 -11.43 -9.63 5.25
CA ARG A 230 -12.80 -10.17 5.29
C ARG A 230 -12.74 -11.66 5.60
N PRO A 231 -13.32 -12.14 6.73
CA PRO A 231 -13.43 -13.58 6.99
C PRO A 231 -14.42 -14.22 6.03
N GLU A 232 -14.23 -15.51 5.77
CA GLU A 232 -15.16 -16.28 4.93
C GLU A 232 -16.57 -16.26 5.53
N GLY A 233 -17.56 -15.94 4.71
CA GLY A 233 -18.97 -15.83 5.13
C GLY A 233 -19.32 -14.60 5.98
N TYR A 234 -18.36 -13.74 6.34
CA TYR A 234 -18.57 -12.61 7.24
C TYR A 234 -18.00 -11.29 6.70
N PHE A 235 -18.33 -10.21 7.39
CA PHE A 235 -17.71 -8.89 7.21
C PHE A 235 -17.03 -8.48 8.51
N ALA A 236 -15.72 -8.27 8.50
CA ALA A 236 -14.95 -7.90 9.70
C ALA A 236 -15.54 -6.70 10.43
N GLY A 237 -15.85 -5.61 9.70
CA GLY A 237 -16.45 -4.41 10.31
C GLY A 237 -17.81 -4.66 10.97
N LYS A 238 -18.64 -5.58 10.44
CA LYS A 238 -19.91 -5.96 11.06
C LYS A 238 -19.69 -6.76 12.35
N LEU A 239 -18.81 -7.75 12.34
CA LEU A 239 -18.46 -8.52 13.55
C LEU A 239 -17.95 -7.60 14.67
N ILE A 240 -17.08 -6.65 14.34
CA ILE A 240 -16.53 -5.67 15.29
C ILE A 240 -17.67 -4.79 15.85
N MET A 241 -18.55 -4.31 14.99
CA MET A 241 -19.72 -3.51 15.39
C MET A 241 -20.67 -4.30 16.30
N ASP A 242 -21.03 -5.52 15.93
CA ASP A 242 -21.94 -6.41 16.67
C ASP A 242 -21.30 -6.88 17.99
N SER A 243 -19.97 -6.81 18.10
CA SER A 243 -19.22 -7.01 19.35
C SER A 243 -19.37 -5.85 20.34
N GLY A 244 -19.95 -4.72 19.93
CA GLY A 244 -20.06 -3.52 20.76
C GLY A 244 -18.77 -2.69 20.79
N LEU A 245 -17.87 -2.88 19.81
CA LEU A 245 -16.55 -2.26 19.78
C LEU A 245 -16.49 -0.96 18.95
N ARG A 246 -17.64 -0.42 18.51
CA ARG A 246 -17.70 0.90 17.87
C ARG A 246 -17.14 1.97 18.82
N GLY A 247 -16.13 2.73 18.40
CA GLY A 247 -15.51 3.75 19.24
C GLY A 247 -14.57 3.21 20.34
N TYR A 248 -14.37 1.86 20.44
CA TYR A 248 -13.42 1.28 21.38
C TYR A 248 -12.03 1.86 21.18
N GLN A 249 -11.40 2.32 22.26
CA GLN A 249 -10.15 3.08 22.20
C GLN A 249 -9.09 2.51 23.14
N VAL A 250 -7.84 2.50 22.66
CA VAL A 250 -6.63 2.21 23.45
C VAL A 250 -5.61 3.30 23.14
N GLY A 251 -5.23 4.10 24.14
CA GLY A 251 -4.37 5.27 23.93
C GLY A 251 -4.94 6.20 22.85
N GLY A 252 -4.16 6.49 21.82
CA GLY A 252 -4.58 7.30 20.68
C GLY A 252 -5.20 6.51 19.52
N ALA A 253 -5.27 5.16 19.61
CA ALA A 253 -5.89 4.31 18.59
C ALA A 253 -7.36 4.05 18.90
N GLN A 254 -8.26 4.13 17.90
CA GLN A 254 -9.69 3.94 18.09
C GLN A 254 -10.30 3.14 16.93
N VAL A 255 -11.23 2.23 17.25
CA VAL A 255 -12.15 1.66 16.25
C VAL A 255 -13.07 2.78 15.76
N SER A 256 -13.04 3.05 14.47
CA SER A 256 -13.79 4.17 13.90
C SER A 256 -15.30 4.03 14.17
N GLU A 257 -15.91 5.09 14.65
CA GLU A 257 -17.37 5.17 14.83
C GLU A 257 -18.12 5.13 13.48
N LYS A 258 -17.48 5.63 12.41
CA LYS A 258 -18.08 5.68 11.08
C LYS A 258 -18.03 4.33 10.37
N HIS A 259 -16.93 3.57 10.54
CA HIS A 259 -16.73 2.26 9.91
C HIS A 259 -15.88 1.36 10.81
N CYS A 260 -16.50 0.43 11.52
CA CYS A 260 -15.81 -0.41 12.51
C CYS A 260 -14.71 -1.34 11.95
N GLY A 261 -14.59 -1.48 10.64
CA GLY A 261 -13.46 -2.18 10.00
C GLY A 261 -12.15 -1.37 9.97
N PHE A 262 -12.18 -0.09 10.37
CA PHE A 262 -11.04 0.82 10.39
C PHE A 262 -10.61 1.09 11.82
N VAL A 263 -9.33 0.99 12.09
CA VAL A 263 -8.68 1.61 13.25
C VAL A 263 -8.09 2.93 12.79
N ILE A 264 -8.40 3.99 13.53
CA ILE A 264 -7.98 5.36 13.25
C ILE A 264 -7.01 5.85 14.32
N ASN A 265 -6.13 6.78 13.94
CA ASN A 265 -5.30 7.54 14.86
C ASN A 265 -6.06 8.84 15.18
N THR A 266 -6.50 8.99 16.43
CA THR A 266 -7.24 10.17 16.90
C THR A 266 -6.32 11.34 17.28
N GLY A 267 -5.02 11.14 17.23
CA GLY A 267 -3.94 12.01 17.62
C GLY A 267 -3.00 11.29 18.57
N ASN A 268 -1.70 11.33 18.27
CA ASN A 268 -0.64 10.75 19.09
C ASN A 268 -0.76 9.23 19.37
N ALA A 269 -1.45 8.47 18.50
CA ALA A 269 -1.47 7.02 18.61
C ALA A 269 -0.08 6.44 18.38
N THR A 270 0.30 5.47 19.21
CA THR A 270 1.52 4.68 19.07
C THR A 270 1.22 3.37 18.31
N ALA A 271 2.26 2.74 17.77
CA ALA A 271 2.12 1.41 17.19
C ALA A 271 1.69 0.38 18.26
N LYS A 272 2.12 0.58 19.51
CA LYS A 272 1.70 -0.21 20.66
C LYS A 272 0.20 -0.08 20.93
N ASP A 273 -0.36 1.14 20.87
CA ASP A 273 -1.81 1.34 21.05
C ASP A 273 -2.59 0.57 20.01
N VAL A 274 -2.19 0.68 18.72
CA VAL A 274 -2.84 -0.01 17.61
C VAL A 274 -2.78 -1.53 17.76
N THR A 275 -1.61 -2.08 18.07
CA THR A 275 -1.46 -3.54 18.23
C THR A 275 -2.22 -4.08 19.43
N THR A 276 -2.27 -3.34 20.53
CA THR A 276 -3.07 -3.68 21.71
C THR A 276 -4.57 -3.68 21.36
N LEU A 277 -5.06 -2.60 20.72
CA LEU A 277 -6.45 -2.51 20.27
C LEU A 277 -6.82 -3.65 19.31
N MET A 278 -5.93 -3.95 18.34
CA MET A 278 -6.16 -5.07 17.40
C MET A 278 -6.27 -6.41 18.13
N SER A 279 -5.42 -6.67 19.11
CA SER A 279 -5.44 -7.90 19.91
C SER A 279 -6.74 -8.03 20.73
N ASP A 280 -7.21 -6.94 21.32
CA ASP A 280 -8.49 -6.91 22.03
C ASP A 280 -9.67 -7.20 21.10
N VAL A 281 -9.68 -6.54 19.92
CA VAL A 281 -10.72 -6.77 18.89
C VAL A 281 -10.74 -8.24 18.46
N GLN A 282 -9.57 -8.81 18.18
CA GLN A 282 -9.45 -10.23 17.78
C GLN A 282 -9.99 -11.17 18.87
N ARG A 283 -9.59 -10.95 20.12
CA ARG A 283 -10.03 -11.74 21.26
C ARG A 283 -11.54 -11.66 21.46
N ILE A 284 -12.10 -10.44 21.51
CA ILE A 284 -13.53 -10.23 21.78
C ILE A 284 -14.41 -10.78 20.65
N VAL A 285 -14.01 -10.61 19.38
CA VAL A 285 -14.75 -11.18 18.24
C VAL A 285 -14.67 -12.72 18.26
N MET A 286 -13.53 -13.29 18.59
CA MET A 286 -13.36 -14.74 18.74
C MET A 286 -14.25 -15.30 19.87
N GLU A 287 -14.29 -14.64 21.03
CA GLU A 287 -15.13 -15.04 22.17
C GLU A 287 -16.63 -14.99 21.84
N LYS A 288 -17.08 -13.97 21.08
CA LYS A 288 -18.50 -13.78 20.78
C LYS A 288 -19.01 -14.59 19.59
N PHE A 289 -18.19 -14.78 18.56
CA PHE A 289 -18.64 -15.32 17.28
C PHE A 289 -17.87 -16.57 16.84
N GLY A 290 -16.77 -16.94 17.53
CA GLY A 290 -15.90 -18.04 17.11
C GLY A 290 -15.13 -17.76 15.81
N VAL A 291 -15.06 -16.49 15.36
CA VAL A 291 -14.43 -16.09 14.11
C VAL A 291 -13.08 -15.45 14.37
N LYS A 292 -12.03 -15.98 13.75
CA LYS A 292 -10.69 -15.43 13.80
C LYS A 292 -10.54 -14.28 12.81
N LEU A 293 -10.22 -13.09 13.29
CA LEU A 293 -9.87 -11.95 12.45
C LEU A 293 -8.38 -11.98 12.12
N GLU A 294 -8.04 -11.89 10.83
CA GLU A 294 -6.65 -11.77 10.36
C GLU A 294 -6.32 -10.34 10.00
N PRO A 295 -5.18 -9.77 10.45
CA PRO A 295 -4.74 -8.44 10.04
C PRO A 295 -4.58 -8.34 8.52
N GLU A 296 -5.12 -7.26 7.92
CA GLU A 296 -4.82 -6.86 6.54
C GLU A 296 -3.62 -5.90 6.51
N VAL A 297 -3.53 -5.02 7.50
CA VAL A 297 -2.41 -4.09 7.70
C VAL A 297 -1.10 -4.85 7.85
N LYS A 298 -0.05 -4.37 7.18
CA LYS A 298 1.30 -4.94 7.27
C LYS A 298 2.07 -4.28 8.40
N PHE A 299 2.94 -5.06 9.04
CA PHE A 299 3.78 -4.61 10.15
C PHE A 299 5.23 -4.47 9.65
N LEU A 300 5.90 -3.39 10.06
CA LEU A 300 7.31 -3.15 9.76
C LEU A 300 8.06 -2.75 11.04
N GLY A 301 9.18 -3.40 11.31
CA GLY A 301 9.98 -3.23 12.52
C GLY A 301 9.65 -4.25 13.61
N GLU A 302 10.15 -4.04 14.82
CA GLU A 302 9.95 -4.90 15.99
C GLU A 302 8.80 -4.39 16.86
N PHE A 303 7.84 -5.26 17.17
CA PHE A 303 6.62 -4.96 17.94
C PHE A 303 6.63 -5.63 19.30
#